data_2c2a84b86ac294499d02ee4d73091a60
#
_entry.id   2c2a84b86ac294499d02ee4d73091a60
#
_cell.length_a   1.000
_cell.length_b   1.000
_cell.length_c   1.000
_cell.angle_alpha   90.00
_cell.angle_beta   90.00
_cell.angle_gamma   90.00
#
_symmetry.space_group_name_H-M   'P 1'
#
loop_
_entity.id
_entity.type
_entity.pdbx_description
1 polymer ?
#
loop_
_entity_poly.entity_id
_entity_poly.type
_entity_poly.pdbx_seq_one_letter_code
_entity_poly.pdbx_strand_id
1 'polypeptide(L)'
;QAHSFVRGNWRDSRETSPMILAKCCHDMDILVWLSDSGCSRVSSFGELSWFKEENAPKGAAKRCMSGCGAKEDCPYDAEKIYITDKSTGVRHGAGWPANTFVIHPTEDAVREALEKGPYGRCVFHCDNDVVDHQVVNLQMKNGITVTFSMCAFSATCNRTIKIMGTLGQIEGDMGKHMIYYTPFGKETEEIDLTKLTEDFSGHGGGDVRMVQQ
;
A
#
# COMPACT_ATOMS: atom_id res chain seq x y z
N GLN A 1 -0.22 -5.15 -1.44
CA GLN A 1 -1.48 -4.85 -0.71
C GLN A 1 -2.33 -6.10 -0.44
N ALA A 2 -2.30 -7.12 -1.30
CA ALA A 2 -3.00 -8.39 -1.06
C ALA A 2 -2.66 -9.03 0.30
N HIS A 3 -1.45 -8.82 0.80
CA HIS A 3 -1.02 -9.23 2.12
C HIS A 3 -1.95 -8.69 3.24
N SER A 4 -2.18 -7.40 3.29
CA SER A 4 -2.92 -6.75 4.39
C SER A 4 -4.43 -6.72 4.19
N PHE A 5 -4.88 -6.40 2.97
CA PHE A 5 -6.27 -6.07 2.66
C PHE A 5 -7.05 -7.17 1.93
N VAL A 6 -6.45 -8.32 1.71
CA VAL A 6 -7.13 -9.51 1.15
C VAL A 6 -6.99 -10.72 2.07
N ARG A 7 -5.76 -11.06 2.49
CA ARG A 7 -5.50 -12.19 3.40
C ARG A 7 -5.46 -11.79 4.86
N GLY A 8 -4.97 -10.58 5.13
CA GLY A 8 -4.59 -10.09 6.45
C GLY A 8 -5.72 -9.46 7.24
N ASN A 9 -5.32 -8.71 8.25
CA ASN A 9 -6.22 -8.22 9.29
C ASN A 9 -7.20 -7.15 8.81
N TRP A 10 -6.91 -6.43 7.71
CA TRP A 10 -7.75 -5.35 7.17
C TRP A 10 -8.60 -5.79 5.97
N ARG A 11 -8.97 -7.06 5.89
CA ARG A 11 -9.74 -7.63 4.78
C ARG A 11 -11.26 -7.53 4.94
N ASP A 12 -11.74 -7.42 6.17
CA ASP A 12 -13.18 -7.42 6.51
C ASP A 12 -13.55 -6.10 7.17
N SER A 13 -14.46 -5.35 6.57
CA SER A 13 -14.88 -4.03 7.04
C SER A 13 -15.69 -4.07 8.35
N ARG A 14 -16.21 -5.22 8.73
CA ARG A 14 -16.96 -5.42 9.97
C ARG A 14 -16.04 -5.61 11.17
N GLU A 15 -14.84 -6.13 10.95
CA GLU A 15 -13.85 -6.39 12.00
C GLU A 15 -12.79 -5.28 12.08
N THR A 16 -12.54 -4.60 10.95
CA THR A 16 -11.48 -3.60 10.81
C THR A 16 -11.91 -2.44 9.92
N SER A 17 -10.97 -1.75 9.32
CA SER A 17 -11.20 -0.59 8.45
C SER A 17 -10.70 -0.85 7.04
N PRO A 18 -11.39 -0.36 5.99
CA PRO A 18 -10.88 -0.38 4.63
C PRO A 18 -9.59 0.44 4.50
N MET A 19 -8.84 0.23 3.40
CA MET A 19 -7.54 0.86 3.17
C MET A 19 -7.58 2.39 3.26
N ILE A 20 -8.66 3.01 2.82
CA ILE A 20 -8.83 4.47 2.87
C ILE A 20 -8.74 5.01 4.32
N LEU A 21 -9.23 4.28 5.31
CA LEU A 21 -9.16 4.64 6.72
C LEU A 21 -7.92 4.07 7.41
N ALA A 22 -7.61 2.80 7.17
CA ALA A 22 -6.52 2.11 7.88
C ALA A 22 -5.12 2.58 7.46
N LYS A 23 -4.96 3.08 6.24
CA LYS A 23 -3.65 3.47 5.68
C LYS A 23 -3.67 4.84 5.02
N CYS A 24 -4.66 5.13 4.17
CA CYS A 24 -4.70 6.37 3.40
C CYS A 24 -5.18 7.58 4.22
N CYS A 25 -5.48 7.40 5.50
CA CYS A 25 -5.69 8.52 6.42
C CYS A 25 -4.48 9.47 6.43
N HIS A 26 -3.26 8.95 6.37
CA HIS A 26 -2.04 9.77 6.24
C HIS A 26 -2.05 10.58 4.94
N ASP A 27 -2.50 9.97 3.84
CA ASP A 27 -2.56 10.62 2.54
C ASP A 27 -3.63 11.74 2.54
N MET A 28 -4.78 11.47 3.16
CA MET A 28 -5.85 12.47 3.29
C MET A 28 -5.42 13.64 4.17
N ASP A 29 -4.74 13.36 5.27
CA ASP A 29 -4.24 14.38 6.20
C ASP A 29 -3.25 15.33 5.51
N ILE A 30 -2.25 14.78 4.80
CA ILE A 30 -1.28 15.61 4.07
C ILE A 30 -1.92 16.42 2.95
N LEU A 31 -2.95 15.91 2.28
CA LEU A 31 -3.67 16.65 1.24
C LEU A 31 -4.44 17.84 1.82
N VAL A 32 -5.06 17.67 2.99
CA VAL A 32 -5.73 18.75 3.72
C VAL A 32 -4.70 19.78 4.20
N TRP A 33 -3.59 19.32 4.76
CA TRP A 33 -2.51 20.19 5.23
C TRP A 33 -1.90 21.02 4.08
N LEU A 34 -1.55 20.39 2.96
CA LEU A 34 -0.98 21.08 1.79
C LEU A 34 -1.94 22.06 1.14
N SER A 35 -3.24 21.80 1.22
CA SER A 35 -4.24 22.73 0.67
C SER A 35 -4.56 23.92 1.59
N ASP A 36 -4.09 23.87 2.84
CA ASP A 36 -4.40 24.85 3.91
C ASP A 36 -5.90 25.16 3.99
N SER A 37 -6.75 24.15 3.82
CA SER A 37 -8.19 24.31 3.73
C SER A 37 -8.95 23.05 4.08
N GLY A 38 -10.08 23.19 4.74
CA GLY A 38 -11.01 22.09 4.95
C GLY A 38 -11.72 21.67 3.66
N CYS A 39 -12.09 20.38 3.58
CA CYS A 39 -12.88 19.85 2.48
C CYS A 39 -14.33 20.32 2.57
N SER A 40 -14.93 20.74 1.44
CA SER A 40 -16.33 21.13 1.32
C SER A 40 -17.20 20.08 0.64
N ARG A 41 -16.63 19.32 -0.30
CA ARG A 41 -17.31 18.24 -1.03
C ARG A 41 -16.35 17.11 -1.29
N VAL A 42 -16.89 15.88 -1.26
CA VAL A 42 -16.16 14.66 -1.61
C VAL A 42 -17.02 13.80 -2.52
N SER A 43 -16.39 13.19 -3.52
CA SER A 43 -16.95 12.08 -4.25
C SER A 43 -15.93 10.96 -4.36
N SER A 44 -16.39 9.72 -4.26
CA SER A 44 -15.49 8.57 -4.25
C SER A 44 -16.12 7.40 -5.00
N PHE A 45 -15.29 6.68 -5.74
CA PHE A 45 -15.64 5.45 -6.44
C PHE A 45 -14.57 4.40 -6.12
N GLY A 46 -15.01 3.23 -5.73
CA GLY A 46 -14.11 2.11 -5.44
C GLY A 46 -14.88 0.80 -5.49
N GLU A 47 -14.18 -0.28 -5.78
CA GLU A 47 -14.78 -1.61 -5.88
C GLU A 47 -13.79 -2.68 -5.46
N LEU A 48 -14.30 -3.80 -4.98
CA LEU A 48 -13.59 -5.07 -4.95
C LEU A 48 -13.83 -5.75 -6.30
N SER A 49 -12.89 -5.64 -7.23
CA SER A 49 -13.06 -6.10 -8.61
C SER A 49 -12.27 -7.37 -8.92
N TRP A 50 -11.08 -7.53 -8.36
CA TRP A 50 -10.15 -8.58 -8.76
C TRP A 50 -10.09 -9.75 -7.79
N PHE A 51 -9.99 -9.50 -6.50
CA PHE A 51 -9.82 -10.55 -5.50
C PHE A 51 -11.14 -11.23 -5.13
N LYS A 52 -11.77 -11.85 -6.12
CA LYS A 52 -13.04 -12.57 -6.06
C LYS A 52 -12.90 -13.98 -6.61
N GLU A 53 -13.78 -14.89 -6.22
CA GLU A 53 -13.76 -16.29 -6.63
C GLU A 53 -13.91 -16.46 -8.17
N GLU A 54 -14.71 -15.62 -8.82
CA GLU A 54 -14.91 -15.62 -10.28
C GLU A 54 -13.62 -15.36 -11.07
N ASN A 55 -12.63 -14.71 -10.48
CA ASN A 55 -11.35 -14.40 -11.09
C ASN A 55 -10.25 -15.42 -10.71
N ALA A 56 -10.60 -16.48 -9.99
CA ALA A 56 -9.64 -17.51 -9.60
C ALA A 56 -9.10 -18.23 -10.85
N PRO A 57 -7.78 -18.36 -11.00
CA PRO A 57 -7.23 -19.13 -12.12
C PRO A 57 -7.63 -20.59 -12.03
N LYS A 58 -7.72 -21.24 -13.18
CA LYS A 58 -8.08 -22.67 -13.25
C LYS A 58 -7.13 -23.51 -12.40
N GLY A 59 -7.71 -24.33 -11.55
CA GLY A 59 -6.93 -25.19 -10.61
C GLY A 59 -6.51 -24.49 -9.34
N ALA A 60 -6.95 -23.24 -9.09
CA ALA A 60 -6.68 -22.58 -7.82
C ALA A 60 -7.32 -23.35 -6.65
N ALA A 61 -6.50 -23.68 -5.65
CA ALA A 61 -6.98 -24.25 -4.40
C ALA A 61 -7.38 -23.15 -3.41
N LYS A 62 -8.19 -23.48 -2.41
CA LYS A 62 -8.56 -22.52 -1.33
C LYS A 62 -7.37 -22.02 -0.52
N ARG A 63 -6.26 -22.72 -0.55
CA ARG A 63 -5.00 -22.38 0.13
C ARG A 63 -3.82 -22.65 -0.79
N CYS A 64 -2.80 -21.77 -0.78
CA CYS A 64 -1.63 -21.89 -1.64
C CYS A 64 -0.82 -23.18 -1.38
N MET A 65 -0.77 -23.63 -0.12
CA MET A 65 -0.03 -24.83 0.30
C MET A 65 -0.79 -26.15 0.12
N SER A 66 -2.04 -26.12 -0.37
CA SER A 66 -2.91 -27.31 -0.46
C SER A 66 -3.00 -27.87 -1.88
N GLY A 67 -1.87 -28.01 -2.59
CA GLY A 67 -1.85 -28.60 -3.93
C GLY A 67 -2.47 -27.68 -5.00
N CYS A 68 -2.23 -26.39 -4.94
CA CYS A 68 -2.75 -25.41 -5.89
C CYS A 68 -2.17 -25.66 -7.29
N GLY A 69 -3.03 -25.97 -8.27
CA GLY A 69 -2.64 -26.20 -9.65
C GLY A 69 -2.22 -24.93 -10.43
N ALA A 70 -2.53 -23.75 -9.89
CA ALA A 70 -2.15 -22.46 -10.49
C ALA A 70 -0.86 -21.87 -9.89
N LYS A 71 -0.16 -22.62 -9.03
CA LYS A 71 0.94 -22.11 -8.19
C LYS A 71 2.08 -21.48 -9.00
N GLU A 72 2.48 -22.10 -10.13
CA GLU A 72 3.64 -21.65 -10.89
C GLU A 72 3.48 -20.25 -11.44
N ASP A 73 2.33 -19.93 -12.00
CA ASP A 73 2.07 -18.66 -12.67
C ASP A 73 1.39 -17.62 -11.76
N CYS A 74 1.01 -18.02 -10.54
CA CYS A 74 0.30 -17.13 -9.64
C CYS A 74 1.21 -16.08 -9.01
N PRO A 75 1.01 -14.77 -9.26
CA PRO A 75 1.81 -13.72 -8.64
C PRO A 75 1.49 -13.53 -7.14
N TYR A 76 0.39 -14.13 -6.67
CA TYR A 76 -0.07 -14.05 -5.28
C TYR A 76 0.23 -15.32 -4.49
N ASP A 77 1.06 -16.23 -5.00
CA ASP A 77 1.40 -17.45 -4.27
C ASP A 77 2.06 -17.12 -2.93
N ALA A 78 1.48 -17.65 -1.84
CA ALA A 78 1.92 -17.33 -0.49
C ALA A 78 3.31 -17.91 -0.18
N GLU A 79 3.65 -19.08 -0.72
CA GLU A 79 4.98 -19.65 -0.51
C GLU A 79 6.06 -18.83 -1.22
N LYS A 80 5.77 -18.35 -2.45
CA LYS A 80 6.66 -17.44 -3.14
C LYS A 80 6.87 -16.18 -2.31
N ILE A 81 5.81 -15.48 -1.96
CA ILE A 81 5.87 -14.19 -1.28
C ILE A 81 6.56 -14.28 0.09
N TYR A 82 6.19 -15.25 0.92
CA TYR A 82 6.64 -15.27 2.31
C TYR A 82 7.88 -16.13 2.57
N ILE A 83 8.23 -17.05 1.66
CA ILE A 83 9.33 -17.99 1.87
C ILE A 83 10.46 -17.79 0.86
N THR A 84 10.16 -17.79 -0.45
CA THR A 84 11.20 -17.93 -1.47
C THR A 84 11.57 -16.67 -2.23
N ASP A 85 10.75 -15.61 -2.20
CA ASP A 85 11.05 -14.34 -2.88
C ASP A 85 12.30 -13.68 -2.31
N LYS A 86 13.12 -13.09 -3.18
CA LYS A 86 14.42 -12.50 -2.80
C LYS A 86 14.30 -11.29 -1.88
N SER A 87 13.19 -10.56 -1.97
CA SER A 87 12.99 -9.30 -1.23
C SER A 87 12.07 -9.46 -0.01
N THR A 88 11.15 -10.43 -0.04
CA THR A 88 10.10 -10.61 0.98
C THR A 88 10.12 -11.97 1.67
N GLY A 89 10.86 -12.93 1.13
CA GLY A 89 10.89 -14.30 1.64
C GLY A 89 11.87 -14.49 2.81
N VAL A 90 11.44 -15.22 3.84
CA VAL A 90 12.26 -15.50 5.03
C VAL A 90 13.55 -16.27 4.71
N ARG A 91 13.58 -17.02 3.63
CA ARG A 91 14.77 -17.76 3.16
C ARG A 91 15.94 -16.83 2.83
N HIS A 92 15.65 -15.58 2.52
CA HIS A 92 16.63 -14.53 2.23
C HIS A 92 16.81 -13.53 3.39
N GLY A 93 16.33 -13.89 4.60
CA GLY A 93 16.48 -13.06 5.80
C GLY A 93 15.49 -11.92 5.92
N ALA A 94 14.46 -11.87 5.05
CA ALA A 94 13.43 -10.84 5.14
C ALA A 94 12.54 -11.07 6.39
N GLY A 95 12.45 -10.06 7.25
CA GLY A 95 11.53 -10.08 8.37
C GLY A 95 10.11 -9.76 7.91
N TRP A 96 9.95 -8.64 7.23
CA TRP A 96 8.67 -8.24 6.65
C TRP A 96 8.47 -8.89 5.26
N PRO A 97 7.26 -9.37 4.93
CA PRO A 97 6.00 -9.25 5.68
C PRO A 97 5.72 -10.40 6.67
N ALA A 98 6.56 -11.41 6.78
CA ALA A 98 6.31 -12.60 7.61
C ALA A 98 6.20 -12.28 9.11
N ASN A 99 6.95 -11.29 9.61
CA ASN A 99 6.90 -10.87 11.01
C ASN A 99 5.57 -10.24 11.45
N THR A 100 4.64 -9.98 10.53
CA THR A 100 3.29 -9.52 10.86
C THR A 100 2.38 -10.63 11.39
N PHE A 101 2.72 -11.89 11.15
CA PHE A 101 1.95 -13.04 11.59
C PHE A 101 2.78 -14.16 12.27
N VAL A 102 4.11 -14.01 12.27
CA VAL A 102 5.05 -14.89 12.99
C VAL A 102 6.08 -14.00 13.70
N ILE A 103 6.12 -14.02 15.04
CA ILE A 103 6.99 -13.14 15.86
C ILE A 103 8.47 -13.32 15.52
N HIS A 104 8.91 -14.56 15.36
CA HIS A 104 10.28 -14.90 14.95
C HIS A 104 10.23 -15.73 13.66
N PRO A 105 10.19 -15.10 12.48
CA PRO A 105 9.93 -15.79 11.23
C PRO A 105 11.13 -16.65 10.81
N THR A 106 11.01 -17.95 11.03
CA THR A 106 11.81 -19.00 10.40
C THR A 106 11.02 -19.63 9.26
N GLU A 107 11.67 -20.35 8.35
CA GLU A 107 10.97 -21.00 7.25
C GLU A 107 9.89 -21.96 7.76
N ASP A 108 10.21 -22.80 8.74
CA ASP A 108 9.29 -23.79 9.30
C ASP A 108 8.09 -23.13 9.99
N ALA A 109 8.33 -22.09 10.80
CA ALA A 109 7.27 -21.37 11.49
C ALA A 109 6.34 -20.61 10.51
N VAL A 110 6.91 -20.04 9.47
CA VAL A 110 6.13 -19.38 8.40
C VAL A 110 5.33 -20.41 7.62
N ARG A 111 5.92 -21.54 7.26
CA ARG A 111 5.24 -22.64 6.56
C ARG A 111 4.04 -23.15 7.37
N GLU A 112 4.22 -23.42 8.64
CA GLU A 112 3.13 -23.82 9.54
C GLU A 112 2.03 -22.76 9.61
N ALA A 113 2.39 -21.48 9.74
CA ALA A 113 1.44 -20.39 9.78
C ALA A 113 0.68 -20.21 8.45
N LEU A 114 1.32 -20.48 7.30
CA LEU A 114 0.65 -20.47 5.99
C LEU A 114 -0.29 -21.67 5.81
N GLU A 115 0.02 -22.83 6.36
CA GLU A 115 -0.86 -24.00 6.31
C GLU A 115 -2.14 -23.80 7.13
N LYS A 116 -2.04 -23.23 8.32
CA LYS A 116 -3.13 -23.13 9.29
C LYS A 116 -3.80 -21.75 9.32
N GLY A 117 -3.01 -20.70 9.20
CA GLY A 117 -3.43 -19.32 9.41
C GLY A 117 -4.02 -18.61 8.17
N PRO A 118 -4.49 -17.38 8.31
CA PRO A 118 -5.15 -16.63 7.24
C PRO A 118 -4.24 -16.29 6.04
N TYR A 119 -2.95 -16.11 6.27
CA TYR A 119 -2.02 -15.64 5.25
C TYR A 119 -1.69 -16.68 4.16
N GLY A 120 -2.01 -17.95 4.38
CA GLY A 120 -1.89 -19.00 3.36
C GLY A 120 -3.14 -19.19 2.49
N ARG A 121 -4.23 -18.44 2.72
CA ARG A 121 -5.43 -18.51 1.89
C ARG A 121 -5.17 -18.01 0.49
N CYS A 122 -5.87 -18.57 -0.48
CA CYS A 122 -5.88 -18.02 -1.83
C CYS A 122 -6.54 -16.65 -1.83
N VAL A 123 -5.94 -15.66 -2.50
CA VAL A 123 -6.50 -14.29 -2.58
C VAL A 123 -7.85 -14.23 -3.27
N PHE A 124 -8.18 -15.23 -4.09
CA PHE A 124 -9.47 -15.33 -4.79
C PHE A 124 -10.54 -16.08 -3.97
N HIS A 125 -10.18 -16.71 -2.86
CA HIS A 125 -11.07 -17.45 -1.98
C HIS A 125 -11.02 -16.92 -0.54
N CYS A 126 -10.65 -15.65 -0.37
CA CYS A 126 -10.74 -14.96 0.91
C CYS A 126 -12.16 -14.44 1.17
N ASP A 127 -12.40 -14.10 2.41
CA ASP A 127 -13.62 -13.48 2.93
C ASP A 127 -13.49 -11.95 2.99
N ASN A 128 -12.68 -11.37 2.12
CA ASN A 128 -12.47 -9.93 2.03
C ASN A 128 -13.67 -9.24 1.37
N ASP A 129 -14.05 -8.10 1.93
CA ASP A 129 -15.15 -7.24 1.44
C ASP A 129 -14.71 -5.79 1.17
N VAL A 130 -13.44 -5.47 1.44
CA VAL A 130 -12.90 -4.13 1.23
C VAL A 130 -12.50 -3.90 -0.23
N VAL A 131 -12.58 -2.66 -0.67
CA VAL A 131 -12.22 -2.29 -2.06
C VAL A 131 -10.75 -2.59 -2.36
N ASP A 132 -10.46 -3.02 -3.58
CA ASP A 132 -9.10 -3.25 -4.06
C ASP A 132 -8.53 -2.09 -4.89
N HIS A 133 -9.38 -1.15 -5.29
CA HIS A 133 -9.00 0.14 -5.85
C HIS A 133 -10.05 1.19 -5.50
N GLN A 134 -9.62 2.45 -5.42
CA GLN A 134 -10.50 3.57 -5.09
C GLN A 134 -9.92 4.89 -5.60
N VAL A 135 -10.78 5.75 -6.10
CA VAL A 135 -10.48 7.15 -6.39
C VAL A 135 -11.34 8.05 -5.50
N VAL A 136 -10.76 9.15 -5.06
CA VAL A 136 -11.44 10.16 -4.23
C VAL A 136 -11.16 11.53 -4.82
N ASN A 137 -12.23 12.30 -5.09
CA ASN A 137 -12.13 13.68 -5.50
C ASN A 137 -12.58 14.57 -4.35
N LEU A 138 -11.77 15.57 -4.00
CA LEU A 138 -12.05 16.54 -2.96
C LEU A 138 -12.18 17.93 -3.58
N GLN A 139 -13.17 18.69 -3.13
CA GLN A 139 -13.25 20.11 -3.34
C GLN A 139 -13.03 20.81 -2.00
N MET A 140 -11.96 21.60 -1.92
CA MET A 140 -11.63 22.34 -0.71
C MET A 140 -12.45 23.64 -0.64
N LYS A 141 -12.61 24.20 0.58
CA LYS A 141 -13.38 25.44 0.78
C LYS A 141 -12.76 26.66 0.08
N ASN A 142 -11.44 26.67 -0.11
CA ASN A 142 -10.72 27.72 -0.84
C ASN A 142 -10.70 27.54 -2.36
N GLY A 143 -11.42 26.54 -2.90
CA GLY A 143 -11.56 26.28 -4.33
C GLY A 143 -10.53 25.31 -4.92
N ILE A 144 -9.53 24.88 -4.16
CA ILE A 144 -8.57 23.84 -4.61
C ILE A 144 -9.33 22.52 -4.84
N THR A 145 -8.97 21.81 -5.90
CA THR A 145 -9.47 20.47 -6.19
C THR A 145 -8.35 19.45 -6.09
N VAL A 146 -8.67 18.28 -5.53
CA VAL A 146 -7.72 17.20 -5.33
C VAL A 146 -8.31 15.91 -5.87
N THR A 147 -7.49 15.12 -6.56
CA THR A 147 -7.80 13.74 -6.93
C THR A 147 -6.79 12.82 -6.26
N PHE A 148 -7.29 11.88 -5.48
CA PHE A 148 -6.49 10.84 -4.85
C PHE A 148 -6.83 9.49 -5.48
N SER A 149 -5.82 8.67 -5.75
CA SER A 149 -6.00 7.33 -6.28
C SER A 149 -5.25 6.31 -5.43
N MET A 150 -5.95 5.27 -5.03
CA MET A 150 -5.43 4.12 -4.29
C MET A 150 -5.68 2.85 -5.09
N CYS A 151 -4.67 1.99 -5.19
CA CYS A 151 -4.77 0.74 -5.91
C CYS A 151 -3.96 -0.38 -5.23
N ALA A 152 -4.56 -1.56 -5.08
CA ALA A 152 -3.91 -2.76 -4.56
C ALA A 152 -3.04 -3.49 -5.60
N PHE A 153 -3.06 -3.07 -6.87
CA PHE A 153 -2.37 -3.70 -8.00
C PHE A 153 -1.07 -3.00 -8.41
N SER A 154 -0.49 -2.18 -7.55
CA SER A 154 0.77 -1.50 -7.83
C SER A 154 1.96 -2.46 -7.74
N ALA A 155 2.90 -2.33 -8.66
CA ALA A 155 4.16 -3.11 -8.64
C ALA A 155 5.05 -2.72 -7.45
N THR A 156 4.96 -1.46 -7.02
CA THR A 156 5.70 -0.93 -5.88
C THR A 156 4.74 -0.30 -4.86
N CYS A 157 5.11 -0.38 -3.58
CA CYS A 157 4.41 0.35 -2.53
C CYS A 157 5.04 1.74 -2.42
N ASN A 158 4.58 2.67 -3.24
CA ASN A 158 5.11 4.03 -3.32
C ASN A 158 3.99 5.06 -3.28
N ARG A 159 4.35 6.30 -2.95
CA ARG A 159 3.49 7.48 -3.04
C ARG A 159 4.14 8.52 -3.93
N THR A 160 3.34 9.05 -4.83
CA THR A 160 3.71 10.19 -5.66
C THR A 160 2.67 11.29 -5.50
N ILE A 161 3.09 12.53 -5.64
CA ILE A 161 2.21 13.68 -5.62
C ILE A 161 2.56 14.62 -6.76
N LYS A 162 1.55 15.25 -7.35
CA LYS A 162 1.71 16.35 -8.28
C LYS A 162 0.83 17.50 -7.85
N ILE A 163 1.45 18.66 -7.66
CA ILE A 163 0.78 19.92 -7.33
C ILE A 163 0.94 20.86 -8.51
N MET A 164 -0.17 21.31 -9.07
CA MET A 164 -0.23 22.24 -10.19
C MET A 164 -0.71 23.59 -9.66
N GLY A 165 0.22 24.54 -9.56
CA GLY A 165 -0.06 25.88 -9.09
C GLY A 165 -0.14 26.91 -10.23
N THR A 166 -0.49 28.14 -9.92
CA THR A 166 -0.59 29.24 -10.90
C THR A 166 0.77 29.80 -11.34
N LEU A 167 1.85 29.48 -10.62
CA LEU A 167 3.21 29.98 -10.90
C LEU A 167 4.21 28.87 -11.22
N GLY A 168 3.80 27.61 -11.16
CA GLY A 168 4.67 26.46 -11.40
C GLY A 168 4.02 25.16 -10.95
N GLN A 169 4.80 24.08 -10.95
CA GLN A 169 4.37 22.77 -10.45
C GLN A 169 5.40 22.16 -9.50
N ILE A 170 4.94 21.27 -8.65
CA ILE A 170 5.78 20.43 -7.79
C ILE A 170 5.40 18.98 -8.04
N GLU A 171 6.39 18.12 -8.21
CA GLU A 171 6.22 16.66 -8.23
C GLU A 171 7.05 16.05 -7.12
N GLY A 172 6.46 15.13 -6.35
CA GLY A 172 7.11 14.40 -5.27
C GLY A 172 7.06 12.90 -5.51
N ASP A 173 8.14 12.21 -5.21
CA ASP A 173 8.25 10.75 -5.25
C ASP A 173 8.92 10.25 -3.97
N MET A 174 8.12 9.65 -3.07
CA MET A 174 8.63 9.15 -1.79
C MET A 174 9.63 8.01 -1.97
N GLY A 175 9.42 7.12 -2.94
CA GLY A 175 10.30 5.98 -3.17
C GLY A 175 11.67 6.38 -3.68
N LYS A 176 11.77 7.54 -4.33
CA LYS A 176 13.04 8.13 -4.79
C LYS A 176 13.61 9.16 -3.81
N HIS A 177 12.86 9.56 -2.81
CA HIS A 177 13.20 10.67 -1.90
C HIS A 177 13.48 11.99 -2.65
N MET A 178 12.69 12.27 -3.71
CA MET A 178 12.92 13.41 -4.59
C MET A 178 11.69 14.32 -4.66
N ILE A 179 11.97 15.62 -4.73
CA ILE A 179 11.00 16.65 -5.09
C ILE A 179 11.55 17.40 -6.32
N TYR A 180 10.70 17.61 -7.30
CA TYR A 180 10.97 18.38 -8.51
C TYR A 180 10.12 19.64 -8.48
N TYR A 181 10.76 20.81 -8.40
CA TYR A 181 10.10 22.11 -8.40
C TYR A 181 10.36 22.81 -9.72
N THR A 182 9.32 23.10 -10.48
CA THR A 182 9.39 23.74 -11.78
C THR A 182 8.59 25.04 -11.80
N PRO A 183 9.19 26.22 -11.54
CA PRO A 183 8.56 27.51 -11.78
C PRO A 183 8.32 27.70 -13.28
N PHE A 184 7.20 28.31 -13.67
CA PHE A 184 6.95 28.57 -15.09
C PHE A 184 8.02 29.46 -15.71
N GLY A 185 8.54 29.03 -16.87
CA GLY A 185 9.60 29.75 -17.59
C GLY A 185 11.01 29.62 -17.00
N LYS A 186 11.21 28.71 -16.04
CA LYS A 186 12.51 28.40 -15.43
C LYS A 186 12.83 26.92 -15.54
N GLU A 187 14.08 26.57 -15.31
CA GLU A 187 14.53 25.18 -15.19
C GLU A 187 13.96 24.52 -13.94
N THR A 188 13.83 23.20 -13.99
CA THR A 188 13.41 22.39 -12.84
C THR A 188 14.53 22.31 -11.82
N GLU A 189 14.21 22.59 -10.57
CA GLU A 189 15.06 22.34 -9.41
C GLU A 189 14.77 20.94 -8.87
N GLU A 190 15.82 20.13 -8.73
CA GLU A 190 15.77 18.81 -8.13
C GLU A 190 16.21 18.86 -6.68
N ILE A 191 15.32 18.49 -5.77
CA ILE A 191 15.57 18.50 -4.33
C ILE A 191 15.67 17.05 -3.85
N ASP A 192 16.88 16.63 -3.52
CA ASP A 192 17.18 15.32 -2.96
C ASP A 192 17.01 15.35 -1.44
N LEU A 193 15.95 14.71 -0.95
CA LEU A 193 15.61 14.70 0.47
C LEU A 193 16.62 13.92 1.31
N THR A 194 17.42 13.03 0.71
CA THR A 194 18.48 12.30 1.44
C THR A 194 19.60 13.23 1.92
N LYS A 195 19.72 14.41 1.31
CA LYS A 195 20.68 15.44 1.73
C LYS A 195 20.14 16.34 2.85
N LEU A 196 18.83 16.28 3.13
CA LEU A 196 18.21 17.12 4.16
C LEU A 196 18.05 16.40 5.51
N THR A 197 18.14 15.08 5.51
CA THR A 197 18.02 14.27 6.72
C THR A 197 18.79 12.96 6.56
N GLU A 198 19.43 12.51 7.63
CA GLU A 198 20.12 11.22 7.68
C GLU A 198 19.23 10.11 8.23
N ASP A 199 18.14 10.46 8.93
CA ASP A 199 17.22 9.51 9.53
C ASP A 199 15.99 9.30 8.67
N PHE A 200 15.94 8.12 8.05
CA PHE A 200 14.79 7.60 7.30
C PHE A 200 14.13 6.40 8.01
N SER A 201 14.49 6.12 9.26
CA SER A 201 13.86 5.07 10.07
C SER A 201 12.39 5.40 10.30
N GLY A 202 11.56 4.40 10.56
CA GLY A 202 10.12 4.50 10.81
C GLY A 202 9.44 5.62 10.02
N HIS A 203 8.51 5.34 9.15
CA HIS A 203 7.80 6.34 8.31
C HIS A 203 8.69 7.47 7.73
N GLY A 204 9.92 7.12 7.30
CA GLY A 204 10.86 8.10 6.73
C GLY A 204 11.42 9.11 7.74
N GLY A 205 11.65 8.71 8.98
CA GLY A 205 12.12 9.56 10.08
C GLY A 205 11.02 10.32 10.82
N GLY A 206 9.78 10.19 10.39
CA GLY A 206 8.63 10.89 10.99
C GLY A 206 8.35 10.48 12.42
N ASP A 207 8.47 9.19 12.73
CA ASP A 207 8.16 8.65 14.07
C ASP A 207 9.07 9.26 15.14
N VAL A 208 10.37 9.36 14.86
CA VAL A 208 11.35 9.95 15.80
C VAL A 208 11.07 11.43 16.00
N ARG A 209 10.80 12.17 14.92
CA ARG A 209 10.53 13.61 15.00
C ARG A 209 9.24 13.93 15.77
N MET A 210 8.22 13.09 15.62
CA MET A 210 6.95 13.26 16.33
C MET A 210 7.13 13.10 17.86
N VAL A 211 8.06 12.23 18.30
CA VAL A 211 8.33 12.02 19.75
C VAL A 211 9.23 13.11 20.32
N GLN A 212 9.99 13.82 19.48
CA GLN A 212 10.92 14.87 19.90
C GLN A 212 10.26 16.27 20.02
N GLN A 213 9.03 16.44 19.56
CA GLN A 213 8.21 17.65 19.69
C GLN A 213 7.38 17.63 20.98
#